data_024bbe308780c17b42b0132e21d111d6
#
_entry.id   024bbe308780c17b42b0132e21d111d6
#
_cell.length_a   1.000
_cell.length_b   1.000
_cell.length_c   1.000
_cell.angle_alpha   90.00
_cell.angle_beta   90.00
_cell.angle_gamma   90.00
#
_symmetry.space_group_name_H-M   'P 1'
#
loop_
_entity.id
_entity.type
_entity.pdbx_description
1 polymer ?
#
loop_
_entity_poly.entity_id
_entity_poly.type
_entity_poly.pdbx_seq_one_letter_code
_entity_poly.pdbx_strand_id
1 'polypeptide(L)'
;MDRLIIGISGASGVQYGVRALELLQPLPIETHLVMSKSAELTVHHELDRTVDSIRALADEWHPVRNVGASVASGSFRTLGMLLAPCSIRTLGEITSGVTSSLLTRAADVVLKERRRLVLMVRETPLHLGHLRNMVTVTEMGAVVAPPVPAFYAKPESLD
;
A
#
# COMPACT_ATOMS: atom_id res chain seq x y z
N MET A 1 -20.89 -2.74 -4.78
CA MET A 1 -19.57 -3.07 -5.37
C MET A 1 -18.58 -3.18 -4.23
N ASP A 2 -17.71 -4.16 -4.27
CA ASP A 2 -16.63 -4.29 -3.29
C ASP A 2 -15.58 -3.20 -3.49
N ARG A 3 -14.96 -2.74 -2.41
CA ARG A 3 -13.96 -1.67 -2.44
C ARG A 3 -12.63 -2.17 -1.93
N LEU A 4 -11.55 -1.74 -2.57
CA LEU A 4 -10.18 -2.06 -2.15
C LEU A 4 -9.34 -0.79 -2.10
N ILE A 5 -8.60 -0.62 -0.99
CA ILE A 5 -7.66 0.49 -0.86
C ILE A 5 -6.30 0.03 -1.38
N ILE A 6 -5.72 0.82 -2.29
CA ILE A 6 -4.34 0.65 -2.76
C ILE A 6 -3.52 1.79 -2.19
N GLY A 7 -2.56 1.45 -1.35
CA GLY A 7 -1.57 2.38 -0.83
C GLY A 7 -0.24 2.23 -1.56
N ILE A 8 0.40 3.34 -1.89
CA ILE A 8 1.75 3.35 -2.46
C ILE A 8 2.64 4.26 -1.61
N SER A 9 3.66 3.69 -0.99
CA SER A 9 4.65 4.43 -0.21
C SER A 9 5.97 4.59 -0.99
N GLY A 10 6.92 5.32 -0.42
CA GLY A 10 8.13 5.76 -1.12
C GLY A 10 9.26 4.75 -1.20
N ALA A 11 9.04 3.47 -0.88
CA ALA A 11 10.05 2.44 -1.13
C ALA A 11 10.26 2.23 -2.63
N SER A 12 11.44 1.76 -3.02
CA SER A 12 11.68 1.32 -4.39
C SER A 12 10.68 0.21 -4.78
N GLY A 13 10.17 0.26 -6.00
CA GLY A 13 9.17 -0.68 -6.47
C GLY A 13 7.75 -0.12 -6.49
N VAL A 14 7.58 1.20 -6.70
CA VAL A 14 6.25 1.80 -6.93
C VAL A 14 5.50 1.13 -8.08
N GLN A 15 6.22 0.47 -8.98
CA GLN A 15 5.66 -0.36 -10.04
C GLN A 15 4.70 -1.45 -9.52
N TYR A 16 4.94 -2.01 -8.34
CA TYR A 16 4.05 -3.03 -7.75
C TYR A 16 2.64 -2.49 -7.51
N GLY A 17 2.53 -1.27 -6.96
CA GLY A 17 1.24 -0.64 -6.74
C GLY A 17 0.56 -0.23 -8.04
N VAL A 18 1.32 0.27 -9.01
CA VAL A 18 0.82 0.61 -10.34
C VAL A 18 0.28 -0.64 -11.03
N ARG A 19 1.04 -1.72 -11.02
CA ARG A 19 0.61 -2.97 -11.65
C ARG A 19 -0.62 -3.57 -10.97
N ALA A 20 -0.70 -3.48 -9.64
CA ALA A 20 -1.91 -3.89 -8.91
C ALA A 20 -3.16 -3.13 -9.38
N LEU A 21 -3.05 -1.81 -9.56
CA LEU A 21 -4.15 -1.01 -10.09
C LEU A 21 -4.55 -1.46 -11.51
N GLU A 22 -3.58 -1.66 -12.40
CA GLU A 22 -3.83 -2.13 -13.77
C GLU A 22 -4.55 -3.49 -13.79
N LEU A 23 -4.13 -4.43 -12.95
CA LEU A 23 -4.73 -5.76 -12.85
C LEU A 23 -6.15 -5.73 -12.24
N LEU A 24 -6.46 -4.71 -11.44
CA LEU A 24 -7.77 -4.55 -10.82
C LEU A 24 -8.79 -3.88 -11.75
N GLN A 25 -8.35 -3.10 -12.74
CA GLN A 25 -9.27 -2.37 -13.65
C GLN A 25 -10.37 -3.23 -14.29
N PRO A 26 -10.10 -4.46 -14.79
CA PRO A 26 -11.15 -5.29 -15.40
C PRO A 26 -12.06 -5.99 -14.39
N LEU A 27 -11.78 -5.87 -13.09
CA LEU A 27 -12.54 -6.55 -12.05
C LEU A 27 -13.66 -5.67 -11.48
N PRO A 28 -14.76 -6.26 -10.97
CA PRO A 28 -15.86 -5.52 -10.37
C PRO A 28 -15.51 -5.04 -8.94
N ILE A 29 -14.39 -4.36 -8.79
CA ILE A 29 -13.85 -3.84 -7.53
C ILE A 29 -13.59 -2.35 -7.70
N GLU A 30 -14.19 -1.52 -6.86
CA GLU A 30 -13.92 -0.09 -6.80
C GLU A 30 -12.58 0.15 -6.06
N THR A 31 -11.64 0.77 -6.74
CA THR A 31 -10.28 1.00 -6.21
C THR A 31 -10.12 2.41 -5.66
N HIS A 32 -9.57 2.51 -4.45
CA HIS A 32 -9.28 3.77 -3.77
C HIS A 32 -7.77 3.92 -3.57
N LEU A 33 -7.15 4.87 -4.27
CA LEU A 33 -5.71 5.08 -4.24
C LEU A 33 -5.31 6.15 -3.22
N VAL A 34 -4.31 5.84 -2.41
CA VAL A 34 -3.60 6.80 -1.56
C VAL A 34 -2.10 6.66 -1.79
N MET A 35 -1.45 7.74 -2.23
CA MET A 35 0.00 7.79 -2.44
C MET A 35 0.65 8.73 -1.44
N SER A 36 1.77 8.31 -0.83
CA SER A 36 2.59 9.22 -0.03
C SER A 36 3.32 10.23 -0.93
N LYS A 37 3.75 11.34 -0.36
CA LYS A 37 4.60 12.30 -1.09
C LYS A 37 5.90 11.67 -1.56
N SER A 38 6.50 10.81 -0.73
CA SER A 38 7.70 10.06 -1.11
C SER A 38 7.43 9.12 -2.28
N ALA A 39 6.25 8.51 -2.35
CA ALA A 39 5.85 7.69 -3.50
C ALA A 39 5.80 8.51 -4.79
N GLU A 40 5.23 9.70 -4.75
CA GLU A 40 5.18 10.60 -5.91
C GLU A 40 6.59 10.96 -6.42
N LEU A 41 7.53 11.23 -5.49
CA LEU A 41 8.93 11.46 -5.84
C LEU A 41 9.57 10.20 -6.46
N THR A 42 9.30 9.03 -5.89
CA THR A 42 9.85 7.75 -6.40
C THR A 42 9.33 7.43 -7.79
N VAL A 43 8.09 7.77 -8.11
CA VAL A 43 7.53 7.64 -9.47
C VAL A 43 8.41 8.36 -10.49
N HIS A 44 8.81 9.60 -10.20
CA HIS A 44 9.67 10.37 -11.11
C HIS A 44 11.07 9.77 -11.30
N HIS A 45 11.57 9.03 -10.32
CA HIS A 45 12.89 8.40 -10.39
C HIS A 45 12.88 7.01 -11.05
N GLU A 46 11.78 6.27 -10.90
CA GLU A 46 11.73 4.85 -11.29
C GLU A 46 10.91 4.59 -12.56
N LEU A 47 9.91 5.44 -12.87
CA LEU A 47 8.96 5.20 -13.96
C LEU A 47 8.97 6.30 -15.01
N ASP A 48 8.72 5.92 -16.26
CA ASP A 48 8.41 6.84 -17.37
C ASP A 48 6.91 7.16 -17.40
N ARG A 49 6.34 7.57 -16.24
CA ARG A 49 4.93 7.87 -16.08
C ARG A 49 4.75 9.10 -15.19
N THR A 50 3.65 9.79 -15.36
CA THR A 50 3.27 10.89 -14.46
C THR A 50 2.45 10.36 -13.28
N VAL A 51 2.49 11.07 -12.17
CA VAL A 51 1.65 10.77 -11.01
C VAL A 51 0.16 10.79 -11.39
N ASP A 52 -0.26 11.75 -12.23
CA ASP A 52 -1.65 11.86 -12.68
C ASP A 52 -2.07 10.67 -13.54
N SER A 53 -1.17 10.10 -14.34
CA SER A 53 -1.48 8.88 -15.10
C SER A 53 -1.70 7.66 -14.18
N ILE A 54 -1.04 7.62 -13.03
CA ILE A 54 -1.25 6.57 -12.03
C ILE A 54 -2.55 6.79 -11.27
N ARG A 55 -2.86 8.02 -10.88
CA ARG A 55 -4.13 8.39 -10.26
C ARG A 55 -5.32 8.00 -11.13
N ALA A 56 -5.19 8.17 -12.45
CA ALA A 56 -6.23 7.81 -13.42
C ALA A 56 -6.49 6.30 -13.56
N LEU A 57 -5.62 5.45 -13.01
CA LEU A 57 -5.86 3.99 -12.98
C LEU A 57 -6.85 3.56 -11.90
N ALA A 58 -7.02 4.38 -10.85
CA ALA A 58 -7.95 4.11 -9.76
C ALA A 58 -9.32 4.73 -10.05
N ASP A 59 -10.38 4.11 -9.51
CA ASP A 59 -11.73 4.68 -9.57
C ASP A 59 -11.82 5.98 -8.78
N GLU A 60 -11.14 6.04 -7.64
CA GLU A 60 -11.03 7.24 -6.82
C GLU A 60 -9.61 7.35 -6.24
N TRP A 61 -9.06 8.55 -6.23
CA TRP A 61 -7.80 8.83 -5.53
C TRP A 61 -8.01 9.89 -4.45
N HIS A 62 -7.27 9.76 -3.37
CA HIS A 62 -7.37 10.65 -2.22
C HIS A 62 -6.03 11.34 -1.97
N PRO A 63 -6.01 12.69 -1.87
CA PRO A 63 -4.80 13.40 -1.43
C PRO A 63 -4.35 12.90 -0.06
N VAL A 64 -3.07 12.62 0.10
CA VAL A 64 -2.50 12.04 1.34
C VAL A 64 -2.72 12.90 2.59
N ARG A 65 -2.98 14.20 2.41
CA ARG A 65 -3.29 15.14 3.50
C ARG A 65 -4.77 15.20 3.86
N ASN A 66 -5.64 14.58 3.06
CA ASN A 66 -7.07 14.64 3.30
C ASN A 66 -7.50 13.60 4.37
N VAL A 67 -7.30 13.94 5.62
CA VAL A 67 -7.70 13.08 6.76
C VAL A 67 -9.21 12.92 6.92
N GLY A 68 -9.99 13.70 6.18
CA GLY A 68 -11.46 13.60 6.12
C GLY A 68 -11.99 12.73 4.98
N ALA A 69 -11.11 12.10 4.20
CA ALA A 69 -11.52 11.21 3.12
C ALA A 69 -12.30 9.99 3.63
N SER A 70 -13.11 9.40 2.77
CA SER A 70 -13.95 8.23 3.10
C SER A 70 -13.14 7.08 3.72
N VAL A 71 -11.96 6.80 3.18
CA VAL A 71 -11.06 5.73 3.65
C VAL A 71 -10.47 5.96 5.05
N ALA A 72 -10.63 7.15 5.62
CA ALA A 72 -10.26 7.47 7.01
C ALA A 72 -11.32 7.06 8.03
N SER A 73 -12.47 6.57 7.59
CA SER A 73 -13.60 6.21 8.44
C SER A 73 -13.88 4.70 8.44
N GLY A 74 -14.09 4.12 9.60
CA GLY A 74 -14.48 2.72 9.75
C GLY A 74 -15.85 2.38 9.16
N SER A 75 -16.75 3.36 9.04
CA SER A 75 -18.06 3.18 8.41
C SER A 75 -17.98 2.98 6.90
N PHE A 76 -16.90 3.43 6.28
CA PHE A 76 -16.63 3.17 4.87
C PHE A 76 -16.13 1.74 4.68
N ARG A 77 -17.01 0.85 4.23
CA ARG A 77 -16.71 -0.57 4.12
C ARG A 77 -15.80 -0.85 2.92
N THR A 78 -14.72 -1.59 3.18
CA THR A 78 -13.77 -2.08 2.16
C THR A 78 -13.43 -3.54 2.43
N LEU A 79 -12.94 -4.25 1.41
CA LEU A 79 -12.34 -5.58 1.55
C LEU A 79 -11.07 -5.54 2.41
N GLY A 80 -10.38 -4.40 2.38
CA GLY A 80 -9.12 -4.18 3.05
C GLY A 80 -8.22 -3.21 2.31
N MET A 81 -6.92 -3.35 2.53
CA MET A 81 -5.89 -2.50 1.92
C MET A 81 -4.68 -3.33 1.49
N LEU A 82 -4.21 -3.09 0.28
CA LEU A 82 -2.89 -3.49 -0.18
C LEU A 82 -1.97 -2.27 -0.17
N LEU A 83 -0.87 -2.35 0.54
CA LEU A 83 0.18 -1.34 0.57
C LEU A 83 1.39 -1.85 -0.22
N ALA A 84 1.55 -1.39 -1.43
CA ALA A 84 2.53 -1.92 -2.40
C ALA A 84 3.22 -0.78 -3.18
N PRO A 85 4.49 -0.55 -2.91
CA PRO A 85 5.31 -1.13 -1.85
C PRO A 85 5.02 -0.50 -0.48
N CYS A 86 5.39 -1.18 0.58
CA CYS A 86 5.38 -0.66 1.94
C CYS A 86 6.81 -0.31 2.38
N SER A 87 7.07 0.95 2.64
CA SER A 87 8.35 1.40 3.17
C SER A 87 8.52 1.06 4.65
N ILE A 88 9.75 1.01 5.10
CA ILE A 88 10.10 0.81 6.52
C ILE A 88 9.52 1.92 7.40
N ARG A 89 9.51 3.16 6.91
CA ARG A 89 8.86 4.28 7.61
C ARG A 89 7.37 4.01 7.82
N THR A 90 6.67 3.63 6.76
CA THR A 90 5.23 3.34 6.83
C THR A 90 4.95 2.15 7.76
N LEU A 91 5.74 1.09 7.68
CA LEU A 91 5.67 -0.05 8.60
C LEU A 91 5.85 0.41 10.06
N GLY A 92 6.86 1.24 10.34
CA GLY A 92 7.12 1.78 11.67
C GLY A 92 5.97 2.63 12.21
N GLU A 93 5.38 3.49 11.37
CA GLU A 93 4.23 4.30 11.74
C GLU A 93 3.00 3.42 12.06
N ILE A 94 2.72 2.41 11.23
CA ILE A 94 1.59 1.49 11.46
C ILE A 94 1.76 0.74 12.79
N THR A 95 2.94 0.19 13.06
CA THR A 95 3.21 -0.56 14.29
C THR A 95 3.15 0.30 15.54
N SER A 96 3.46 1.59 15.42
CA SER A 96 3.47 2.55 16.54
C SER A 96 2.12 3.27 16.72
N GLY A 97 1.14 3.02 15.85
CA GLY A 97 -0.15 3.71 15.88
C GLY A 97 -0.07 5.19 15.46
N VAL A 98 0.97 5.58 14.75
CA VAL A 98 1.15 6.94 14.23
C VAL A 98 0.39 7.08 12.92
N THR A 99 -0.62 7.94 12.92
CA THR A 99 -1.47 8.22 11.76
C THR A 99 -1.21 9.61 11.20
N SER A 100 0.05 9.87 10.84
CA SER A 100 0.52 11.19 10.39
C SER A 100 -0.02 11.61 9.02
N SER A 101 -0.54 10.67 8.24
CA SER A 101 -1.09 10.88 6.91
C SER A 101 -2.32 10.01 6.67
N LEU A 102 -3.06 10.29 5.59
CA LEU A 102 -4.18 9.44 5.18
C LEU A 102 -3.73 8.00 4.89
N LEU A 103 -2.50 7.78 4.40
CA LEU A 103 -1.98 6.45 4.11
C LEU A 103 -1.93 5.58 5.37
N THR A 104 -1.33 6.08 6.44
CA THR A 104 -1.23 5.35 7.71
C THR A 104 -2.56 5.35 8.48
N ARG A 105 -3.38 6.39 8.33
CA ARG A 105 -4.73 6.40 8.90
C ARG A 105 -5.63 5.34 8.27
N ALA A 106 -5.60 5.17 6.95
CA ALA A 106 -6.37 4.14 6.26
C ALA A 106 -5.94 2.73 6.71
N ALA A 107 -4.64 2.49 6.86
CA ALA A 107 -4.13 1.21 7.39
C ALA A 107 -4.60 0.95 8.83
N ASP A 108 -4.57 1.96 9.69
CA ASP A 108 -5.07 1.89 11.07
C ASP A 108 -6.56 1.56 11.11
N VAL A 109 -7.36 2.20 10.25
CA VAL A 109 -8.81 1.90 10.13
C VAL A 109 -9.04 0.47 9.68
N VAL A 110 -8.31 -0.01 8.68
CA VAL A 110 -8.43 -1.38 8.19
C VAL A 110 -8.14 -2.39 9.30
N LEU A 111 -7.10 -2.17 10.09
CA LEU A 111 -6.73 -3.02 11.22
C LEU A 111 -7.77 -2.99 12.34
N LYS A 112 -8.21 -1.81 12.76
CA LYS A 112 -9.19 -1.69 13.86
C LYS A 112 -10.56 -2.29 13.51
N GLU A 113 -10.92 -2.26 12.23
CA GLU A 113 -12.17 -2.86 11.73
C GLU A 113 -12.01 -4.36 11.39
N ARG A 114 -10.87 -4.96 11.73
CA ARG A 114 -10.55 -6.38 11.48
C ARG A 114 -10.65 -6.77 9.99
N ARG A 115 -10.34 -5.83 9.11
CA ARG A 115 -10.25 -6.07 7.67
C ARG A 115 -8.82 -6.45 7.32
N ARG A 116 -8.63 -7.03 6.14
CA ARG A 116 -7.31 -7.50 5.71
C ARG A 116 -6.39 -6.34 5.32
N LEU A 117 -5.24 -6.26 5.95
CA LEU A 117 -4.14 -5.37 5.56
C LEU A 117 -2.98 -6.22 5.05
N VAL A 118 -2.60 -6.01 3.80
CA VAL A 118 -1.44 -6.68 3.19
C VAL A 118 -0.35 -5.65 2.94
N LEU A 119 0.82 -5.89 3.50
CA LEU A 119 1.99 -5.00 3.41
C LEU A 119 3.06 -5.67 2.56
N MET A 120 3.27 -5.17 1.35
CA MET A 120 4.39 -5.56 0.51
C MET A 120 5.65 -4.81 0.95
N VAL A 121 6.19 -5.21 2.10
CA VAL A 121 7.38 -4.56 2.69
C VAL A 121 8.57 -4.77 1.76
N ARG A 122 9.17 -3.66 1.34
CA ARG A 122 10.35 -3.68 0.46
C ARG A 122 11.50 -2.93 1.11
N GLU A 123 12.50 -3.68 1.59
CA GLU A 123 13.71 -3.18 2.20
C GLU A 123 14.78 -4.29 2.22
N THR A 124 16.02 -3.94 2.06
CA THR A 124 17.16 -4.87 2.20
C THR A 124 18.48 -4.12 2.41
N PRO A 125 19.43 -4.63 3.25
CA PRO A 125 19.22 -5.66 4.26
C PRO A 125 18.30 -5.21 5.40
N LEU A 126 17.85 -6.12 6.23
CA LEU A 126 16.96 -5.84 7.36
C LEU A 126 17.75 -5.79 8.67
N HIS A 127 17.58 -4.74 9.46
CA HIS A 127 18.08 -4.71 10.83
C HIS A 127 16.99 -5.20 11.81
N LEU A 128 17.38 -5.38 13.07
CA LEU A 128 16.50 -5.95 14.10
C LEU A 128 15.21 -5.14 14.32
N GLY A 129 15.28 -3.80 14.21
CA GLY A 129 14.09 -2.94 14.33
C GLY A 129 13.06 -3.23 13.25
N HIS A 130 13.49 -3.42 12.00
CA HIS A 130 12.60 -3.82 10.90
C HIS A 130 11.93 -5.16 11.19
N LEU A 131 12.69 -6.15 11.63
CA LEU A 131 12.17 -7.49 11.93
C LEU A 131 11.18 -7.46 13.10
N ARG A 132 11.46 -6.71 14.15
CA ARG A 132 10.53 -6.52 15.28
C ARG A 132 9.23 -5.86 14.85
N ASN A 133 9.29 -4.84 13.98
CA ASN A 133 8.11 -4.20 13.44
C ASN A 133 7.28 -5.17 12.58
N MET A 134 7.93 -6.05 11.80
CA MET A 134 7.23 -7.09 11.04
C MET A 134 6.50 -8.08 11.97
N VAL A 135 7.12 -8.49 13.06
CA VAL A 135 6.47 -9.33 14.08
C VAL A 135 5.26 -8.59 14.66
N THR A 136 5.48 -7.37 15.13
CA THR A 136 4.41 -6.56 15.76
C THR A 136 3.20 -6.38 14.83
N VAL A 137 3.42 -5.99 13.57
CA VAL A 137 2.32 -5.77 12.64
C VAL A 137 1.59 -7.07 12.29
N THR A 138 2.29 -8.19 12.29
CA THR A 138 1.70 -9.52 12.08
C THR A 138 0.82 -9.90 13.27
N GLU A 139 1.26 -9.65 14.49
CA GLU A 139 0.45 -9.83 15.71
C GLU A 139 -0.80 -8.93 15.73
N MET A 140 -0.72 -7.74 15.15
CA MET A 140 -1.85 -6.83 14.97
C MET A 140 -2.87 -7.31 13.92
N GLY A 141 -2.53 -8.33 13.13
CA GLY A 141 -3.41 -8.94 12.14
C GLY A 141 -3.10 -8.59 10.68
N ALA A 142 -2.03 -7.87 10.40
CA ALA A 142 -1.58 -7.62 9.03
C ALA A 142 -0.85 -8.83 8.44
N VAL A 143 -0.79 -8.88 7.13
CA VAL A 143 0.00 -9.84 6.36
C VAL A 143 1.23 -9.15 5.82
N VAL A 144 2.42 -9.61 6.20
CA VAL A 144 3.69 -9.15 5.64
C VAL A 144 4.02 -10.01 4.43
N ALA A 145 3.99 -9.42 3.24
CA ALA A 145 4.18 -10.10 1.96
C ALA A 145 5.26 -9.39 1.13
N PRO A 146 6.55 -9.60 1.44
CA PRO A 146 7.62 -9.00 0.67
C PRO A 146 7.60 -9.52 -0.78
N PRO A 147 8.00 -8.70 -1.77
CA PRO A 147 8.04 -9.12 -3.16
C PRO A 147 9.21 -10.09 -3.38
N VAL A 148 8.90 -11.37 -3.34
CA VAL A 148 9.87 -12.46 -3.54
C VAL A 148 9.56 -13.17 -4.86
N PRO A 149 10.44 -13.08 -5.88
CA PRO A 149 10.21 -13.73 -7.16
C PRO A 149 10.12 -15.25 -7.03
N ALA A 150 9.09 -15.84 -7.67
CA ALA A 150 8.88 -17.29 -7.69
C ALA A 150 9.62 -17.91 -8.90
N PHE A 151 10.91 -18.11 -8.79
CA PHE A 151 11.74 -18.63 -9.89
C PHE A 151 11.32 -20.00 -10.40
N TYR A 152 10.68 -20.83 -9.58
CA TYR A 152 10.14 -22.12 -10.01
C TYR A 152 9.04 -21.99 -11.07
N ALA A 153 8.37 -20.83 -11.15
CA ALA A 153 7.39 -20.53 -12.20
C ALA A 153 8.05 -20.15 -13.54
N LYS A 154 9.39 -20.04 -13.59
CA LYS A 154 10.17 -19.61 -14.76
C LYS A 154 9.65 -18.30 -15.36
N PRO A 155 9.55 -17.21 -14.56
CA PRO A 155 9.06 -15.93 -15.04
C PRO A 155 9.99 -15.34 -16.11
N GLU A 156 9.41 -14.71 -17.12
CA GLU A 156 10.15 -13.99 -18.17
C GLU A 156 10.36 -12.51 -17.81
N SER A 157 9.62 -12.01 -16.82
CA SER A 157 9.69 -10.62 -16.32
C SER A 157 9.36 -10.58 -14.83
N LEU A 158 9.41 -9.39 -14.23
CA LEU A 158 8.93 -9.12 -12.89
C LEU A 158 7.40 -8.90 -12.83
N ASP A 159 6.75 -8.88 -13.98
CA ASP A 159 5.34 -8.57 -14.14
C ASP A 159 4.42 -9.77 -13.84
#